data_76128b2205b30085c370197550beb136
#
_entry.id   76128b2205b30085c370197550beb136
#
_cell.length_a   1.000
_cell.length_b   1.000
_cell.length_c   1.000
_cell.angle_alpha   90.00
_cell.angle_beta   90.00
_cell.angle_gamma   90.00
#
_symmetry.space_group_name_H-M   'P 1'
#
loop_
_entity.id
_entity.type
_entity.pdbx_description
1 polymer ?
#
loop_
_entity_poly.entity_id
_entity_poly.type
_entity_poly.pdbx_seq_one_letter_code
_entity_poly.pdbx_strand_id
1 'polypeptide(L)'
;MLPVIQTRTESIAQRLCILHLSYFLLFHFLLYIWNFPCLCKWCFSFQSFIHVSSAFAQCPIKHIEEKFYPVPLQCQEVLQLVDLLDEDVLSIMTPMILRDWPNTYALTKSIAEDTVREFGKGLPIAVVRPSIVISTAREPFPGWINNIYGATGLIRTMHCNEDMLAEVVPVDMVINVTIAAAWDVATQHRLKSQQYLPEKQTGNLPGPDDDIPILNYVSSIQNPLTWAQFMKFNEGTKEYSPMRVLWYYCLTLNKYKIMHNLYAIFLHFLPALIVDTAARLVGKKPILWNIYKKIHKFVDVISYFSTQQWKFTNDNVQTLWKRMSPEDQKLFDFNIANIDWQSVFRDSMQGLRIYVAQETTDTIEDAKKRYRRLKIAHYTLVYTIRFILLATLTWITINMVM
;
A
#
# COMPACT_ATOMS: atom_id res chain seq x y z
N MET A 1 3.36 -7.43 -37.18
CA MET A 1 3.75 -6.45 -36.14
C MET A 1 3.27 -6.80 -34.74
N LEU A 2 2.02 -7.21 -34.51
CA LEU A 2 1.50 -7.61 -33.19
C LEU A 2 2.29 -8.70 -32.46
N PRO A 3 2.73 -9.82 -33.07
CA PRO A 3 3.47 -10.87 -32.37
C PRO A 3 4.85 -10.43 -31.86
N VAL A 4 5.52 -9.54 -32.58
CA VAL A 4 6.85 -9.01 -32.21
C VAL A 4 6.76 -8.04 -31.02
N ILE A 5 5.66 -7.29 -30.92
CA ILE A 5 5.40 -6.39 -29.80
C ILE A 5 5.09 -7.23 -28.55
N GLN A 6 4.31 -8.30 -28.68
CA GLN A 6 3.92 -9.16 -27.56
C GLN A 6 5.11 -9.93 -26.96
N THR A 7 6.00 -10.47 -27.78
CA THR A 7 7.23 -11.15 -27.29
C THR A 7 8.22 -10.17 -26.66
N ARG A 8 8.31 -8.94 -27.16
CA ARG A 8 9.17 -7.91 -26.59
C ARG A 8 8.64 -7.40 -25.26
N THR A 9 7.31 -7.23 -25.16
CA THR A 9 6.63 -6.84 -23.91
C THR A 9 6.79 -7.88 -22.80
N GLU A 10 6.68 -9.18 -23.13
CA GLU A 10 6.90 -10.27 -22.17
C GLU A 10 8.34 -10.31 -21.64
N SER A 11 9.34 -10.11 -22.50
CA SER A 11 10.76 -10.06 -22.12
C SER A 11 11.06 -8.87 -21.20
N ILE A 12 10.54 -7.69 -21.52
CA ILE A 12 10.76 -6.49 -20.70
C ILE A 12 9.97 -6.55 -19.39
N ALA A 13 8.75 -7.11 -19.42
CA ALA A 13 7.96 -7.37 -18.22
C ALA A 13 8.64 -8.37 -17.28
N GLN A 14 9.30 -9.42 -17.79
CA GLN A 14 10.11 -10.33 -16.98
C GLN A 14 11.32 -9.63 -16.36
N ARG A 15 12.02 -8.79 -17.09
CA ARG A 15 13.17 -8.00 -16.58
C ARG A 15 12.77 -7.02 -15.48
N LEU A 16 11.57 -6.42 -15.58
CA LEU A 16 11.01 -5.56 -14.54
C LEU A 16 10.41 -6.32 -13.35
N CYS A 17 9.99 -7.58 -13.52
CA CYS A 17 9.38 -8.41 -12.46
C CYS A 17 10.36 -8.73 -11.31
N ILE A 18 11.66 -8.72 -11.56
CA ILE A 18 12.69 -8.94 -10.54
C ILE A 18 12.80 -7.74 -9.60
N LEU A 19 12.36 -6.57 -10.03
CA LEU A 19 12.28 -5.36 -9.20
C LEU A 19 11.01 -5.26 -8.34
N HIS A 20 10.14 -6.25 -8.30
CA HIS A 20 8.87 -6.41 -7.57
C HIS A 20 7.59 -6.42 -8.43
N LEU A 21 6.66 -7.30 -8.08
CA LEU A 21 5.37 -7.66 -8.73
C LEU A 21 4.48 -6.47 -9.19
N SER A 22 4.71 -5.27 -8.65
CA SER A 22 4.00 -4.03 -8.99
C SER A 22 4.30 -3.50 -10.40
N TYR A 23 5.41 -3.93 -11.02
CA TYR A 23 5.91 -3.39 -12.29
C TYR A 23 5.25 -4.00 -13.51
N PHE A 24 4.80 -5.25 -13.43
CA PHE A 24 4.15 -5.93 -14.55
C PHE A 24 2.91 -5.17 -15.03
N LEU A 25 2.10 -4.69 -14.10
CA LEU A 25 0.91 -3.89 -14.40
C LEU A 25 1.28 -2.49 -14.92
N LEU A 26 2.33 -1.87 -14.36
CA LEU A 26 2.75 -0.53 -14.78
C LEU A 26 3.39 -0.55 -16.17
N PHE A 27 4.18 -1.55 -16.49
CA PHE A 27 4.86 -1.68 -17.77
C PHE A 27 3.89 -2.00 -18.91
N HIS A 28 2.98 -2.95 -18.73
CA HIS A 28 1.87 -3.16 -19.67
C HIS A 28 1.03 -1.89 -19.82
N PHE A 29 0.88 -1.14 -18.74
CA PHE A 29 0.14 0.10 -18.73
C PHE A 29 0.89 1.23 -19.47
N LEU A 30 2.20 1.39 -19.30
CA LEU A 30 3.02 2.36 -20.03
C LEU A 30 3.07 2.06 -21.53
N LEU A 31 3.19 0.79 -21.93
CA LEU A 31 3.07 0.38 -23.33
C LEU A 31 1.64 0.54 -23.88
N TYR A 32 0.65 0.35 -23.01
CA TYR A 32 -0.75 0.59 -23.37
C TYR A 32 -1.01 2.09 -23.57
N ILE A 33 -0.48 2.95 -22.70
CA ILE A 33 -0.56 4.41 -22.85
C ILE A 33 0.21 4.89 -24.08
N TRP A 34 1.39 4.34 -24.41
CA TRP A 34 2.13 4.70 -25.62
C TRP A 34 1.31 4.48 -26.90
N ASN A 35 0.56 3.39 -26.96
CA ASN A 35 -0.36 3.13 -28.07
C ASN A 35 -1.77 3.72 -27.85
N PHE A 36 -2.04 4.23 -26.64
CA PHE A 36 -3.36 4.65 -26.19
C PHE A 36 -3.91 5.87 -26.94
N PRO A 37 -3.15 6.96 -27.25
CA PRO A 37 -3.67 8.05 -28.06
C PRO A 37 -4.08 7.62 -29.48
N CYS A 38 -3.38 6.63 -30.04
CA CYS A 38 -3.76 6.01 -31.32
C CYS A 38 -5.03 5.17 -31.18
N LEU A 39 -5.12 4.33 -30.14
CA LEU A 39 -6.29 3.47 -29.90
C LEU A 39 -7.54 4.28 -29.52
N CYS A 40 -7.40 5.31 -28.66
CA CYS A 40 -8.53 6.14 -28.25
C CYS A 40 -9.08 7.03 -29.37
N LYS A 41 -8.24 7.52 -30.27
CA LYS A 41 -8.71 8.26 -31.46
C LYS A 41 -9.48 7.39 -32.45
N TRP A 42 -9.31 6.07 -32.41
CA TRP A 42 -10.00 5.09 -33.27
C TRP A 42 -11.20 4.42 -32.61
N CYS A 43 -11.31 4.47 -31.28
CA CYS A 43 -12.45 3.90 -30.54
C CYS A 43 -13.56 4.93 -30.41
N PHE A 44 -14.57 4.87 -31.26
CA PHE A 44 -15.78 5.73 -31.24
C PHE A 44 -16.61 5.65 -29.94
N SER A 45 -16.26 4.78 -28.99
CA SER A 45 -16.97 4.58 -27.71
C SER A 45 -16.13 4.83 -26.45
N PHE A 46 -14.94 5.45 -26.57
CA PHE A 46 -14.12 5.78 -25.42
C PHE A 46 -14.77 6.89 -24.58
N GLN A 47 -15.15 6.58 -23.34
CA GLN A 47 -15.86 7.52 -22.48
C GLN A 47 -14.97 8.16 -21.43
N SER A 48 -14.11 7.40 -20.78
CA SER A 48 -13.19 7.90 -19.74
C SER A 48 -12.05 6.91 -19.44
N PHE A 49 -10.97 7.45 -18.87
CA PHE A 49 -9.84 6.66 -18.38
C PHE A 49 -9.41 7.18 -17.01
N ILE A 50 -9.29 6.27 -16.04
CA ILE A 50 -8.83 6.63 -14.70
C ILE A 50 -7.51 5.95 -14.42
N HIS A 51 -6.47 6.75 -14.20
CA HIS A 51 -5.19 6.27 -13.72
C HIS A 51 -5.20 6.17 -12.21
N VAL A 52 -5.16 4.95 -11.67
CA VAL A 52 -5.01 4.73 -10.24
C VAL A 52 -3.52 4.77 -9.87
N SER A 53 -3.10 5.90 -9.33
CA SER A 53 -1.75 6.14 -8.84
C SER A 53 -1.61 5.79 -7.34
N SER A 54 -0.92 6.62 -6.58
CA SER A 54 -0.79 6.53 -5.12
C SER A 54 -0.64 7.92 -4.51
N ALA A 55 -1.22 8.17 -3.35
CA ALA A 55 -0.98 9.38 -2.57
C ALA A 55 0.52 9.56 -2.24
N PHE A 56 1.27 8.47 -2.20
CA PHE A 56 2.71 8.47 -1.94
C PHE A 56 3.60 8.49 -3.19
N ALA A 57 3.03 8.64 -4.39
CA ALA A 57 3.82 8.80 -5.61
C ALA A 57 4.79 9.98 -5.52
N GLN A 58 4.38 11.05 -4.82
CA GLN A 58 5.17 12.28 -4.61
C GLN A 58 5.73 12.38 -3.17
N CYS A 59 6.03 11.25 -2.52
CA CYS A 59 6.45 11.20 -1.12
C CYS A 59 7.74 11.96 -0.74
N PRO A 60 8.67 12.31 -1.64
CA PRO A 60 9.74 13.26 -1.30
C PRO A 60 9.21 14.64 -0.85
N ILE A 61 8.03 15.04 -1.31
CA ILE A 61 7.40 16.33 -0.99
C ILE A 61 6.50 16.12 0.24
N LYS A 62 6.58 17.02 1.23
CA LYS A 62 5.80 16.89 2.48
C LYS A 62 4.39 17.45 2.41
N HIS A 63 4.12 18.35 1.47
CA HIS A 63 2.77 18.86 1.19
C HIS A 63 2.38 18.49 -0.23
N ILE A 64 1.49 17.51 -0.37
CA ILE A 64 1.07 16.93 -1.64
C ILE A 64 -0.33 17.45 -1.98
N GLU A 65 -0.36 18.34 -2.95
CA GLU A 65 -1.60 18.92 -3.50
C GLU A 65 -2.11 18.09 -4.68
N GLU A 66 -3.34 18.35 -5.10
CA GLU A 66 -4.00 17.70 -6.24
C GLU A 66 -3.52 18.31 -7.59
N LYS A 67 -2.20 18.24 -7.81
CA LYS A 67 -1.53 18.73 -9.04
C LYS A 67 -0.41 17.78 -9.48
N PHE A 68 0.04 17.92 -10.71
CA PHE A 68 1.23 17.21 -11.20
C PHE A 68 2.51 17.84 -10.64
N TYR A 69 3.54 17.02 -10.50
CA TYR A 69 4.86 17.41 -10.03
C TYR A 69 5.93 16.97 -11.02
N PRO A 70 7.06 17.69 -11.12
CA PRO A 70 8.17 17.28 -11.98
C PRO A 70 8.76 15.94 -11.49
N VAL A 71 9.16 15.11 -12.44
CA VAL A 71 9.79 13.81 -12.21
C VAL A 71 11.27 13.87 -12.58
N PRO A 72 12.13 13.05 -11.94
CA PRO A 72 13.56 13.06 -12.20
C PRO A 72 13.96 12.46 -13.55
N LEU A 73 13.12 11.59 -14.11
CA LEU A 73 13.29 10.90 -15.38
C LEU A 73 11.95 10.78 -16.07
N GLN A 74 11.94 11.00 -17.39
CA GLN A 74 10.77 10.79 -18.23
C GLN A 74 10.57 9.29 -18.51
N CYS A 75 9.34 8.89 -18.84
CA CYS A 75 9.02 7.51 -19.16
C CYS A 75 9.92 6.92 -20.26
N GLN A 76 10.19 7.69 -21.32
CA GLN A 76 11.03 7.25 -22.43
C GLN A 76 12.46 6.96 -22.01
N GLU A 77 13.04 7.77 -21.13
CA GLU A 77 14.38 7.58 -20.59
C GLU A 77 14.46 6.28 -19.77
N VAL A 78 13.44 6.02 -18.93
CA VAL A 78 13.37 4.77 -18.13
C VAL A 78 13.26 3.55 -19.04
N LEU A 79 12.43 3.62 -20.07
CA LEU A 79 12.29 2.52 -21.05
C LEU A 79 13.61 2.25 -21.78
N GLN A 80 14.33 3.29 -22.21
CA GLN A 80 15.64 3.16 -22.82
C GLN A 80 16.68 2.54 -21.88
N LEU A 81 16.70 2.95 -20.61
CA LEU A 81 17.60 2.35 -19.62
C LEU A 81 17.32 0.85 -19.42
N VAL A 82 16.05 0.46 -19.35
CA VAL A 82 15.65 -0.96 -19.19
C VAL A 82 15.96 -1.80 -20.45
N ASP A 83 15.87 -1.21 -21.64
CA ASP A 83 16.20 -1.90 -22.89
C ASP A 83 17.72 -2.05 -23.10
N LEU A 84 18.51 -1.07 -22.67
CA LEU A 84 19.95 -1.01 -22.91
C LEU A 84 20.78 -1.74 -21.84
N LEU A 85 20.31 -1.80 -20.60
CA LEU A 85 21.09 -2.30 -19.47
C LEU A 85 20.66 -3.72 -19.09
N ASP A 86 21.67 -4.53 -18.74
CA ASP A 86 21.44 -5.83 -18.11
C ASP A 86 20.88 -5.65 -16.69
N GLU A 87 20.21 -6.68 -16.18
CA GLU A 87 19.54 -6.68 -14.88
C GLU A 87 20.47 -6.35 -13.72
N ASP A 88 21.69 -6.91 -13.74
CA ASP A 88 22.69 -6.68 -12.70
C ASP A 88 23.15 -5.21 -12.68
N VAL A 89 23.41 -4.63 -13.86
CA VAL A 89 23.77 -3.22 -14.01
C VAL A 89 22.62 -2.30 -13.58
N LEU A 90 21.39 -2.62 -14.01
CA LEU A 90 20.21 -1.85 -13.62
C LEU A 90 19.99 -1.89 -12.10
N SER A 91 20.19 -3.04 -11.46
CA SER A 91 20.12 -3.20 -10.00
C SER A 91 21.13 -2.32 -9.26
N ILE A 92 22.37 -2.26 -9.77
CA ILE A 92 23.44 -1.42 -9.20
C ILE A 92 23.11 0.07 -9.38
N MET A 93 22.54 0.47 -10.51
CA MET A 93 22.17 1.86 -10.81
C MET A 93 20.88 2.32 -10.11
N THR A 94 20.03 1.40 -9.69
CA THR A 94 18.71 1.72 -9.10
C THR A 94 18.79 2.75 -7.96
N PRO A 95 19.71 2.68 -6.97
CA PRO A 95 19.82 3.70 -5.94
C PRO A 95 20.11 5.12 -6.47
N MET A 96 20.86 5.23 -7.56
CA MET A 96 21.16 6.52 -8.20
C MET A 96 19.94 7.05 -8.98
N ILE A 97 19.18 6.17 -9.60
CA ILE A 97 17.94 6.48 -10.33
C ILE A 97 16.85 6.96 -9.37
N LEU A 98 16.76 6.36 -8.18
CA LEU A 98 15.77 6.69 -7.17
C LEU A 98 15.88 8.12 -6.65
N ARG A 99 17.09 8.70 -6.59
CA ARG A 99 17.34 10.03 -6.00
C ARG A 99 16.67 10.15 -4.62
N ASP A 100 15.65 11.02 -4.48
CA ASP A 100 14.94 11.29 -3.22
C ASP A 100 13.79 10.30 -2.94
N TRP A 101 13.44 9.44 -3.91
CA TRP A 101 12.38 8.45 -3.73
C TRP A 101 12.86 7.26 -2.88
N PRO A 102 12.08 6.83 -1.87
CA PRO A 102 12.50 5.75 -0.95
C PRO A 102 12.54 4.38 -1.60
N ASN A 103 11.85 4.20 -2.70
CA ASN A 103 11.73 2.93 -3.41
C ASN A 103 11.25 3.13 -4.84
N THR A 104 11.42 2.09 -5.62
CA THR A 104 11.04 2.06 -7.03
C THR A 104 9.54 2.18 -7.24
N TYR A 105 8.70 1.68 -6.31
CA TYR A 105 7.24 1.80 -6.41
C TYR A 105 6.79 3.27 -6.48
N ALA A 106 7.22 4.08 -5.52
CA ALA A 106 6.84 5.49 -5.49
C ALA A 106 7.36 6.26 -6.72
N LEU A 107 8.61 6.02 -7.12
CA LEU A 107 9.19 6.66 -8.31
C LEU A 107 8.44 6.28 -9.59
N THR A 108 8.14 5.01 -9.80
CA THR A 108 7.44 4.58 -11.02
C THR A 108 6.00 5.05 -11.08
N LYS A 109 5.31 5.14 -9.94
CA LYS A 109 3.99 5.79 -9.88
C LYS A 109 4.07 7.27 -10.27
N SER A 110 5.10 7.99 -9.80
CA SER A 110 5.35 9.38 -10.17
C SER A 110 5.61 9.55 -11.68
N ILE A 111 6.45 8.70 -12.27
CA ILE A 111 6.74 8.70 -13.71
C ILE A 111 5.47 8.38 -14.53
N ALA A 112 4.64 7.44 -14.05
CA ALA A 112 3.38 7.11 -14.71
C ALA A 112 2.39 8.28 -14.72
N GLU A 113 2.34 9.07 -13.66
CA GLU A 113 1.54 10.31 -13.64
C GLU A 113 2.03 11.33 -14.67
N ASP A 114 3.34 11.51 -14.79
CA ASP A 114 3.94 12.40 -15.79
C ASP A 114 3.61 11.94 -17.22
N THR A 115 3.63 10.62 -17.45
CA THR A 115 3.20 10.02 -18.71
C THR A 115 1.72 10.32 -19.02
N VAL A 116 0.84 10.21 -18.02
CA VAL A 116 -0.57 10.58 -18.15
C VAL A 116 -0.72 12.07 -18.46
N ARG A 117 0.05 12.94 -17.81
CA ARG A 117 0.07 14.38 -18.06
C ARG A 117 0.48 14.70 -19.49
N GLU A 118 1.51 14.03 -20.00
CA GLU A 118 2.05 14.30 -21.34
C GLU A 118 1.10 13.80 -22.44
N PHE A 119 0.64 12.55 -22.35
CA PHE A 119 -0.12 11.89 -23.42
C PHE A 119 -1.64 11.96 -23.25
N GLY A 120 -2.13 12.35 -22.07
CA GLY A 120 -3.56 12.42 -21.75
C GLY A 120 -4.26 13.71 -22.16
N LYS A 121 -3.54 14.68 -22.72
CA LYS A 121 -4.09 15.99 -23.08
C LYS A 121 -5.27 15.88 -24.04
N GLY A 122 -6.38 16.54 -23.69
CA GLY A 122 -7.60 16.54 -24.49
C GLY A 122 -8.41 15.25 -24.45
N LEU A 123 -8.09 14.31 -23.55
CA LEU A 123 -8.85 13.09 -23.32
C LEU A 123 -9.61 13.17 -21.99
N PRO A 124 -10.75 12.47 -21.84
CA PRO A 124 -11.49 12.39 -20.58
C PRO A 124 -10.75 11.49 -19.56
N ILE A 125 -9.72 12.05 -18.91
CA ILE A 125 -8.83 11.33 -17.99
C ILE A 125 -8.87 11.96 -16.61
N ALA A 126 -8.75 11.14 -15.55
CA ALA A 126 -8.42 11.58 -14.21
C ALA A 126 -7.35 10.70 -13.58
N VAL A 127 -6.67 11.24 -12.56
CA VAL A 127 -5.73 10.51 -11.71
C VAL A 127 -6.33 10.38 -10.32
N VAL A 128 -6.48 9.15 -9.83
CA VAL A 128 -6.87 8.88 -8.43
C VAL A 128 -5.65 8.42 -7.67
N ARG A 129 -5.35 9.08 -6.55
CA ARG A 129 -4.22 8.79 -5.66
C ARG A 129 -4.73 8.27 -4.32
N PRO A 130 -5.05 6.97 -4.20
CA PRO A 130 -5.41 6.40 -2.91
C PRO A 130 -4.19 6.33 -2.00
N SER A 131 -4.41 6.48 -0.69
CA SER A 131 -3.42 6.17 0.33
C SER A 131 -3.28 4.66 0.53
N ILE A 132 -2.87 4.16 1.70
CA ILE A 132 -2.71 2.72 1.95
C ILE A 132 -4.07 2.04 1.91
N VAL A 133 -4.28 1.19 0.91
CA VAL A 133 -5.55 0.48 0.72
C VAL A 133 -5.62 -0.71 1.67
N ILE A 134 -6.72 -0.79 2.41
CA ILE A 134 -7.03 -1.89 3.33
C ILE A 134 -8.24 -2.70 2.85
N SER A 135 -8.72 -3.66 3.67
CA SER A 135 -9.93 -4.44 3.38
C SER A 135 -11.16 -3.57 3.10
N THR A 136 -12.20 -4.17 2.58
CA THR A 136 -13.49 -3.50 2.37
C THR A 136 -14.12 -3.02 3.68
N ALA A 137 -14.76 -1.86 3.64
CA ALA A 137 -15.57 -1.38 4.75
C ALA A 137 -16.99 -1.98 4.71
N ARG A 138 -17.58 -2.14 3.51
CA ARG A 138 -18.97 -2.55 3.31
C ARG A 138 -19.15 -3.53 2.16
N GLU A 139 -18.55 -3.29 1.00
CA GLU A 139 -18.86 -4.00 -0.25
C GLU A 139 -17.68 -4.80 -0.80
N PRO A 140 -17.96 -5.98 -1.40
CA PRO A 140 -19.24 -6.70 -1.44
C PRO A 140 -19.65 -7.29 -0.10
N PHE A 141 -18.69 -7.45 0.82
CA PHE A 141 -18.87 -7.90 2.21
C PHE A 141 -17.89 -7.16 3.10
N PRO A 142 -18.30 -6.70 4.29
CA PRO A 142 -17.40 -6.07 5.25
C PRO A 142 -16.19 -6.95 5.57
N GLY A 143 -15.00 -6.34 5.55
CA GLY A 143 -13.76 -7.02 5.87
C GLY A 143 -13.20 -7.94 4.78
N TRP A 144 -13.76 -7.96 3.56
CA TRP A 144 -13.20 -8.78 2.49
C TRP A 144 -11.75 -8.39 2.18
N ILE A 145 -10.88 -9.39 2.15
CA ILE A 145 -9.45 -9.26 1.88
C ILE A 145 -8.93 -10.55 1.24
N ASN A 146 -8.05 -10.44 0.25
CA ASN A 146 -7.50 -11.59 -0.48
C ASN A 146 -6.00 -11.82 -0.26
N ASN A 147 -5.36 -11.05 0.62
CA ASN A 147 -3.93 -11.17 0.89
C ASN A 147 -3.61 -11.02 2.39
N ILE A 148 -2.40 -11.50 2.77
CA ILE A 148 -1.94 -11.56 4.16
C ILE A 148 -0.96 -10.41 4.50
N TYR A 149 -0.69 -9.50 3.58
CA TYR A 149 0.42 -8.55 3.72
C TYR A 149 0.41 -7.70 5.01
N GLY A 150 -0.74 -7.52 5.67
CA GLY A 150 -0.85 -6.73 6.89
C GLY A 150 -0.98 -7.50 8.22
N ALA A 151 -1.30 -8.80 8.22
CA ALA A 151 -1.80 -9.49 9.43
C ALA A 151 -1.14 -10.84 9.75
N THR A 152 0.09 -11.07 9.32
CA THR A 152 0.73 -12.41 9.38
C THR A 152 1.03 -12.94 10.77
N GLY A 153 0.80 -12.20 11.86
CA GLY A 153 1.14 -12.63 13.23
C GLY A 153 2.62 -13.01 13.43
N LEU A 154 3.42 -13.03 12.38
CA LEU A 154 4.85 -13.29 12.42
C LEU A 154 5.67 -12.03 12.72
N ILE A 155 5.13 -10.85 12.42
CA ILE A 155 5.79 -9.58 12.71
C ILE A 155 5.64 -9.26 14.18
N ARG A 156 6.77 -9.19 14.91
CA ARG A 156 6.83 -8.92 16.36
C ARG A 156 7.23 -7.48 16.67
N THR A 157 7.91 -6.86 15.74
CA THR A 157 8.43 -5.51 15.88
C THR A 157 8.41 -4.79 14.54
N MET A 158 8.10 -3.51 14.56
CA MET A 158 8.08 -2.66 13.38
C MET A 158 8.69 -1.30 13.73
N HIS A 159 9.50 -0.75 12.83
CA HIS A 159 9.96 0.62 12.93
C HIS A 159 8.80 1.53 12.49
N CYS A 160 8.17 2.17 13.46
CA CYS A 160 6.98 2.98 13.26
C CYS A 160 6.88 4.03 14.37
N ASN A 161 6.53 5.25 14.03
CA ASN A 161 6.20 6.28 15.00
C ASN A 161 4.69 6.27 15.22
N GLU A 162 4.26 5.83 16.39
CA GLU A 162 2.85 5.64 16.73
C GLU A 162 2.03 6.94 16.75
N ASP A 163 2.70 8.10 16.88
CA ASP A 163 2.07 9.42 16.88
C ASP A 163 1.71 9.91 15.47
N MET A 164 2.30 9.31 14.42
CA MET A 164 2.05 9.71 13.04
C MET A 164 0.70 9.18 12.54
N LEU A 165 0.12 9.89 11.56
CA LEU A 165 -1.14 9.47 10.94
C LEU A 165 -0.93 8.23 10.07
N ALA A 166 -1.81 7.26 10.25
CA ALA A 166 -1.94 6.10 9.39
C ALA A 166 -2.89 6.45 8.25
N GLU A 167 -2.32 6.80 7.11
CA GLU A 167 -3.09 7.10 5.91
C GLU A 167 -3.63 5.81 5.30
N VAL A 168 -4.82 5.39 5.72
CA VAL A 168 -5.46 4.14 5.28
C VAL A 168 -6.85 4.41 4.71
N VAL A 169 -7.23 3.68 3.67
CA VAL A 169 -8.54 3.81 3.02
C VAL A 169 -9.10 2.43 2.65
N PRO A 170 -10.41 2.17 2.85
CA PRO A 170 -11.04 0.92 2.43
C PRO A 170 -11.06 0.77 0.90
N VAL A 171 -10.83 -0.45 0.41
CA VAL A 171 -10.73 -0.72 -1.04
C VAL A 171 -12.02 -0.45 -1.79
N ASP A 172 -13.18 -0.77 -1.23
CA ASP A 172 -14.49 -0.50 -1.82
C ASP A 172 -14.73 1.00 -2.02
N MET A 173 -14.33 1.83 -1.07
CA MET A 173 -14.41 3.28 -1.20
C MET A 173 -13.43 3.81 -2.26
N VAL A 174 -12.24 3.20 -2.41
CA VAL A 174 -11.32 3.52 -3.52
C VAL A 174 -11.95 3.19 -4.88
N ILE A 175 -12.66 2.08 -4.98
CA ILE A 175 -13.38 1.71 -6.20
C ILE A 175 -14.50 2.71 -6.47
N ASN A 176 -15.27 3.09 -5.45
CA ASN A 176 -16.39 4.02 -5.59
C ASN A 176 -15.92 5.40 -6.05
N VAL A 177 -14.86 5.97 -5.47
CA VAL A 177 -14.30 7.24 -5.95
C VAL A 177 -13.74 7.13 -7.37
N THR A 178 -13.19 5.97 -7.75
CA THR A 178 -12.69 5.72 -9.11
C THR A 178 -13.84 5.68 -10.13
N ILE A 179 -14.96 5.04 -9.81
CA ILE A 179 -16.16 5.01 -10.65
C ILE A 179 -16.76 6.42 -10.77
N ALA A 180 -16.90 7.13 -9.66
CA ALA A 180 -17.41 8.50 -9.65
C ALA A 180 -16.52 9.46 -10.47
N ALA A 181 -15.18 9.33 -10.38
CA ALA A 181 -14.25 10.10 -11.18
C ALA A 181 -14.40 9.79 -12.68
N ALA A 182 -14.61 8.52 -13.05
CA ALA A 182 -14.85 8.13 -14.43
C ALA A 182 -16.12 8.77 -15.01
N TRP A 183 -17.21 8.79 -14.24
CA TRP A 183 -18.44 9.45 -14.59
C TRP A 183 -18.25 10.97 -14.73
N ASP A 184 -17.58 11.62 -13.80
CA ASP A 184 -17.38 13.08 -13.80
C ASP A 184 -16.56 13.52 -15.01
N VAL A 185 -15.39 12.91 -15.28
CA VAL A 185 -14.57 13.31 -16.43
C VAL A 185 -15.25 13.05 -17.76
N ALA A 186 -16.02 11.95 -17.90
CA ALA A 186 -16.83 11.68 -19.10
C ALA A 186 -17.89 12.76 -19.31
N THR A 187 -18.57 13.16 -18.24
CA THR A 187 -19.62 14.18 -18.26
C THR A 187 -19.05 15.56 -18.59
N GLN A 188 -17.97 15.96 -17.89
CA GLN A 188 -17.31 17.25 -18.14
C GLN A 188 -16.76 17.37 -19.56
N HIS A 189 -16.12 16.30 -20.07
CA HIS A 189 -15.63 16.27 -21.43
C HIS A 189 -16.74 16.40 -22.48
N ARG A 190 -17.88 15.73 -22.25
CA ARG A 190 -19.06 15.83 -23.13
C ARG A 190 -19.65 17.24 -23.12
N LEU A 191 -19.79 17.88 -21.95
CA LEU A 191 -20.28 19.24 -21.82
C LEU A 191 -19.36 20.24 -22.51
N LYS A 192 -18.04 20.14 -22.32
CA LYS A 192 -17.04 20.96 -23.03
C LYS A 192 -17.19 20.79 -24.55
N SER A 193 -17.30 19.56 -25.05
CA SER A 193 -17.45 19.28 -26.49
C SER A 193 -18.72 19.85 -27.09
N GLN A 194 -19.81 19.96 -26.34
CA GLN A 194 -21.07 20.57 -26.78
C GLN A 194 -21.03 22.11 -26.81
N GLN A 195 -20.22 22.71 -25.92
CA GLN A 195 -20.05 24.19 -25.89
C GLN A 195 -19.11 24.73 -26.97
N TYR A 196 -18.29 23.90 -27.61
CA TYR A 196 -17.42 24.25 -28.71
C TYR A 196 -18.18 24.30 -30.05
N LEU A 197 -19.26 25.12 -30.17
CA LEU A 197 -19.67 25.69 -31.44
C LEU A 197 -18.80 26.91 -31.70
N PRO A 198 -18.44 27.22 -32.98
CA PRO A 198 -17.32 28.12 -33.31
C PRO A 198 -17.67 29.58 -33.07
N GLU A 199 -17.48 30.07 -31.86
CA GLU A 199 -17.35 31.52 -31.62
C GLU A 199 -15.88 31.82 -31.26
N LYS A 200 -15.28 32.74 -32.03
CA LYS A 200 -13.92 33.25 -31.86
C LYS A 200 -13.68 33.63 -30.38
N GLN A 201 -12.94 32.85 -29.64
CA GLN A 201 -12.45 33.26 -28.32
C GLN A 201 -10.99 33.71 -28.43
N THR A 202 -10.80 35.02 -28.41
CA THR A 202 -9.61 35.69 -27.88
C THR A 202 -9.72 35.72 -26.38
N GLY A 203 -9.14 34.76 -25.70
CA GLY A 203 -9.06 34.73 -24.24
C GLY A 203 -8.13 33.59 -23.81
N ASN A 204 -7.32 33.82 -22.77
CA ASN A 204 -6.35 32.87 -22.23
C ASN A 204 -6.94 31.45 -22.12
N LEU A 205 -6.49 30.55 -22.99
CA LEU A 205 -6.73 29.13 -22.86
C LEU A 205 -6.15 28.69 -21.52
N PRO A 206 -6.86 27.86 -20.73
CA PRO A 206 -6.28 27.22 -19.54
C PRO A 206 -4.97 26.54 -19.94
N GLY A 207 -3.96 26.59 -19.09
CA GLY A 207 -2.69 25.96 -19.37
C GLY A 207 -2.87 24.45 -19.63
N PRO A 208 -1.99 23.83 -20.41
CA PRO A 208 -2.12 22.43 -20.83
C PRO A 208 -2.17 21.41 -19.68
N ASP A 209 -1.82 21.79 -18.47
CA ASP A 209 -1.81 20.94 -17.27
C ASP A 209 -3.11 21.03 -16.44
N ASP A 210 -4.00 22.00 -16.69
CA ASP A 210 -5.20 22.26 -15.90
C ASP A 210 -6.40 21.34 -16.24
N ASP A 211 -6.24 20.49 -17.26
CA ASP A 211 -7.37 19.73 -17.82
C ASP A 211 -7.56 18.33 -17.22
N ILE A 212 -6.55 17.75 -16.54
CA ILE A 212 -6.62 16.41 -15.97
C ILE A 212 -6.78 16.49 -14.44
N PRO A 213 -7.97 16.22 -13.89
CA PRO A 213 -8.19 16.29 -12.46
C PRO A 213 -7.41 15.19 -11.73
N ILE A 214 -6.80 15.56 -10.60
CA ILE A 214 -6.12 14.66 -9.67
C ILE A 214 -6.94 14.62 -8.39
N LEU A 215 -7.17 13.42 -7.86
CA LEU A 215 -7.95 13.18 -6.65
C LEU A 215 -7.08 12.48 -5.61
N ASN A 216 -6.69 13.20 -4.55
CA ASN A 216 -5.99 12.62 -3.41
C ASN A 216 -7.00 11.97 -2.46
N TYR A 217 -7.18 10.64 -2.56
CA TYR A 217 -8.11 9.92 -1.71
C TYR A 217 -7.39 9.43 -0.45
N VAL A 218 -7.47 10.25 0.60
CA VAL A 218 -6.74 10.11 1.87
C VAL A 218 -7.68 10.26 3.07
N SER A 219 -7.35 9.63 4.20
CA SER A 219 -8.19 9.68 5.40
C SER A 219 -7.88 10.85 6.34
N SER A 220 -6.64 11.33 6.35
CA SER A 220 -6.17 12.29 7.35
C SER A 220 -6.93 13.61 7.42
N ILE A 221 -7.59 14.03 6.33
CA ILE A 221 -8.28 15.32 6.26
C ILE A 221 -9.67 15.24 6.91
N GLN A 222 -10.39 14.16 6.67
CA GLN A 222 -11.80 14.04 7.08
C GLN A 222 -12.01 13.12 8.28
N ASN A 223 -11.16 12.09 8.44
CA ASN A 223 -11.27 11.09 9.50
C ASN A 223 -9.89 10.56 9.90
N PRO A 224 -9.05 11.40 10.55
CA PRO A 224 -7.68 11.05 10.87
C PRO A 224 -7.58 9.87 11.84
N LEU A 225 -6.60 9.01 11.60
CA LEU A 225 -6.28 7.84 12.41
C LEU A 225 -4.77 7.80 12.66
N THR A 226 -4.31 7.69 13.90
CA THR A 226 -2.88 7.49 14.21
C THR A 226 -2.51 6.01 14.18
N TRP A 227 -1.20 5.70 14.04
CA TRP A 227 -0.73 4.33 14.16
C TRP A 227 -1.00 3.73 15.54
N ALA A 228 -1.00 4.54 16.61
CA ALA A 228 -1.41 4.11 17.95
C ALA A 228 -2.87 3.66 17.99
N GLN A 229 -3.78 4.45 17.39
CA GLN A 229 -5.20 4.10 17.30
C GLN A 229 -5.41 2.86 16.42
N PHE A 230 -4.74 2.79 15.27
CA PHE A 230 -4.73 1.62 14.39
C PHE A 230 -4.35 0.34 15.17
N MET A 231 -3.28 0.40 15.98
CA MET A 231 -2.86 -0.73 16.81
C MET A 231 -3.89 -1.07 17.88
N LYS A 232 -4.44 -0.07 18.55
CA LYS A 232 -5.46 -0.26 19.61
C LYS A 232 -6.71 -0.96 19.06
N PHE A 233 -7.20 -0.55 17.89
CA PHE A 233 -8.35 -1.21 17.26
C PHE A 233 -8.02 -2.66 16.88
N ASN A 234 -6.86 -2.92 16.27
CA ASN A 234 -6.44 -4.27 15.97
C ASN A 234 -6.26 -5.14 17.23
N GLU A 235 -5.84 -4.54 18.35
CA GLU A 235 -5.75 -5.26 19.64
C GLU A 235 -7.11 -5.68 20.18
N GLY A 236 -8.11 -4.86 20.06
CA GLY A 236 -9.49 -5.18 20.45
C GLY A 236 -10.11 -6.33 19.66
N THR A 237 -9.57 -6.64 18.49
CA THR A 237 -10.10 -7.68 17.58
C THR A 237 -9.36 -9.03 17.69
N LYS A 238 -8.37 -9.16 18.56
CA LYS A 238 -7.55 -10.39 18.74
C LYS A 238 -8.36 -11.64 19.07
N GLU A 239 -9.55 -11.49 19.62
CA GLU A 239 -10.47 -12.62 19.91
C GLU A 239 -10.98 -13.31 18.65
N TYR A 240 -10.96 -12.63 17.50
CA TYR A 240 -11.34 -13.16 16.19
C TYR A 240 -10.15 -13.77 15.43
N SER A 241 -8.96 -13.87 16.06
CA SER A 241 -7.78 -14.45 15.42
C SER A 241 -8.05 -15.84 14.88
N PRO A 242 -7.50 -16.19 13.68
CA PRO A 242 -7.66 -17.53 13.12
C PRO A 242 -7.12 -18.63 14.01
N MET A 243 -7.69 -19.85 13.93
CA MET A 243 -7.21 -21.05 14.62
C MET A 243 -5.76 -21.41 14.23
N ARG A 244 -5.39 -21.17 12.98
CA ARG A 244 -4.07 -21.51 12.40
C ARG A 244 -2.96 -20.55 12.79
N VAL A 245 -3.21 -19.56 13.67
CA VAL A 245 -2.18 -18.67 14.20
C VAL A 245 -1.09 -19.49 14.90
N LEU A 246 0.17 -19.29 14.51
CA LEU A 246 1.30 -20.04 15.03
C LEU A 246 1.70 -19.64 16.45
N TRP A 247 1.51 -18.37 16.81
CA TRP A 247 1.87 -17.82 18.09
C TRP A 247 0.95 -16.67 18.50
N TYR A 248 0.99 -16.30 19.79
CA TYR A 248 0.28 -15.13 20.30
C TYR A 248 0.72 -13.85 19.56
N TYR A 249 -0.22 -13.09 19.01
CA TYR A 249 0.06 -11.84 18.31
C TYR A 249 0.49 -10.76 19.31
N CYS A 250 1.71 -10.29 19.17
CA CYS A 250 2.29 -9.22 19.99
C CYS A 250 3.20 -8.38 19.07
N LEU A 251 2.68 -7.30 18.54
CA LEU A 251 3.44 -6.35 17.72
C LEU A 251 3.84 -5.15 18.59
N THR A 252 5.11 -4.80 18.56
CA THR A 252 5.66 -3.62 19.23
C THR A 252 6.08 -2.61 18.17
N LEU A 253 5.53 -1.41 18.23
CA LEU A 253 5.97 -0.28 17.42
C LEU A 253 7.17 0.39 18.08
N ASN A 254 8.20 0.69 17.31
CA ASN A 254 9.42 1.31 17.79
C ASN A 254 9.74 2.56 16.99
N LYS A 255 9.72 3.71 17.63
CA LYS A 255 10.05 5.00 17.03
C LYS A 255 11.49 5.08 16.58
N TYR A 256 12.42 4.43 17.30
CA TYR A 256 13.85 4.45 17.03
C TYR A 256 14.28 3.18 16.29
N LYS A 257 14.95 3.33 15.15
CA LYS A 257 15.44 2.22 14.31
C LYS A 257 16.38 1.27 15.07
N ILE A 258 17.21 1.80 15.97
CA ILE A 258 18.13 0.98 16.78
C ILE A 258 17.34 0.02 17.67
N MET A 259 16.29 0.50 18.36
CA MET A 259 15.44 -0.35 19.20
C MET A 259 14.73 -1.41 18.38
N HIS A 260 14.16 -1.02 17.21
CA HIS A 260 13.57 -1.98 16.27
C HIS A 260 14.56 -3.08 15.88
N ASN A 261 15.81 -2.72 15.53
CA ASN A 261 16.82 -3.67 15.12
C ASN A 261 17.19 -4.65 16.28
N LEU A 262 17.32 -4.15 17.51
CA LEU A 262 17.55 -5.00 18.68
C LEU A 262 16.39 -5.97 18.88
N TYR A 263 15.14 -5.49 18.85
CA TYR A 263 13.96 -6.37 18.93
C TYR A 263 13.92 -7.39 17.79
N ALA A 264 14.27 -6.98 16.56
CA ALA A 264 14.32 -7.88 15.41
C ALA A 264 15.35 -9.00 15.59
N ILE A 265 16.53 -8.71 16.13
CA ILE A 265 17.55 -9.72 16.42
C ILE A 265 16.99 -10.73 17.45
N PHE A 266 16.46 -10.27 18.57
CA PHE A 266 16.05 -11.13 19.66
C PHE A 266 14.71 -11.83 19.42
N LEU A 267 13.76 -11.22 18.71
CA LEU A 267 12.40 -11.75 18.53
C LEU A 267 12.19 -12.45 17.18
N HIS A 268 13.04 -12.18 16.18
CA HIS A 268 12.91 -12.77 14.85
C HIS A 268 14.12 -13.65 14.51
N PHE A 269 15.33 -13.06 14.41
CA PHE A 269 16.48 -13.78 13.88
C PHE A 269 17.06 -14.83 14.81
N LEU A 270 17.16 -14.55 16.11
CA LEU A 270 17.66 -15.52 17.07
C LEU A 270 16.74 -16.74 17.23
N PRO A 271 15.41 -16.57 17.40
CA PRO A 271 14.47 -17.70 17.38
C PRO A 271 14.49 -18.47 16.06
N ALA A 272 14.58 -17.76 14.93
CA ALA A 272 14.67 -18.40 13.61
C ALA A 272 15.93 -19.27 13.49
N LEU A 273 17.08 -18.77 13.95
CA LEU A 273 18.34 -19.50 13.94
C LEU A 273 18.24 -20.79 14.77
N ILE A 274 17.65 -20.71 15.98
CA ILE A 274 17.47 -21.87 16.88
C ILE A 274 16.55 -22.90 16.23
N VAL A 275 15.39 -22.47 15.72
CA VAL A 275 14.38 -23.37 15.11
C VAL A 275 14.92 -24.00 13.83
N ASP A 276 15.57 -23.21 12.96
CA ASP A 276 16.14 -23.71 11.69
C ASP A 276 17.32 -24.64 11.93
N THR A 277 18.11 -24.42 12.99
CA THR A 277 19.19 -25.36 13.38
C THR A 277 18.59 -26.67 13.89
N ALA A 278 17.58 -26.61 14.77
CA ALA A 278 16.86 -27.80 15.24
C ALA A 278 16.19 -28.56 14.08
N ALA A 279 15.61 -27.85 13.12
CA ALA A 279 14.99 -28.45 11.93
C ALA A 279 16.05 -29.21 11.10
N ARG A 280 17.25 -28.65 10.91
CA ARG A 280 18.36 -29.33 10.22
C ARG A 280 18.80 -30.60 10.93
N LEU A 281 18.90 -30.57 12.27
CA LEU A 281 19.30 -31.74 13.07
C LEU A 281 18.31 -32.90 12.93
N VAL A 282 17.02 -32.62 12.69
CA VAL A 282 15.97 -33.63 12.45
C VAL A 282 15.70 -33.88 10.95
N GLY A 283 16.59 -33.45 10.06
CA GLY A 283 16.47 -33.70 8.61
C GLY A 283 15.40 -32.88 7.89
N LYS A 284 14.87 -31.80 8.51
CA LYS A 284 13.86 -30.92 7.91
C LYS A 284 14.51 -29.68 7.28
N LYS A 285 13.88 -29.14 6.21
CA LYS A 285 14.33 -27.90 5.55
C LYS A 285 14.20 -26.69 6.48
N PRO A 286 15.26 -25.89 6.68
CA PRO A 286 15.20 -24.62 7.38
C PRO A 286 14.47 -23.59 6.50
N ILE A 287 13.45 -22.92 7.01
CA ILE A 287 12.61 -21.98 6.26
C ILE A 287 12.45 -20.63 6.96
N LEU A 288 12.55 -20.60 8.30
CA LEU A 288 12.12 -19.47 9.12
C LEU A 288 13.01 -18.25 8.93
N TRP A 289 14.35 -18.45 8.81
CA TRP A 289 15.30 -17.40 8.53
C TRP A 289 15.01 -16.66 7.22
N ASN A 290 14.69 -17.40 6.17
CA ASN A 290 14.38 -16.82 4.87
C ASN A 290 13.03 -16.09 4.88
N ILE A 291 12.06 -16.58 5.63
CA ILE A 291 10.76 -15.90 5.85
C ILE A 291 11.01 -14.55 6.53
N TYR A 292 11.78 -14.52 7.62
CA TYR A 292 12.06 -13.26 8.31
C TYR A 292 12.87 -12.27 7.46
N LYS A 293 13.81 -12.73 6.64
CA LYS A 293 14.49 -11.84 5.67
C LYS A 293 13.51 -11.15 4.71
N LYS A 294 12.53 -11.89 4.19
CA LYS A 294 11.48 -11.31 3.32
C LYS A 294 10.58 -10.33 4.08
N ILE A 295 10.18 -10.69 5.31
CA ILE A 295 9.38 -9.83 6.17
C ILE A 295 10.12 -8.52 6.47
N HIS A 296 11.40 -8.58 6.86
CA HIS A 296 12.17 -7.38 7.17
C HIS A 296 12.35 -6.47 5.96
N LYS A 297 12.61 -7.04 4.77
CA LYS A 297 12.66 -6.26 3.53
C LYS A 297 11.35 -5.50 3.28
N PHE A 298 10.21 -6.11 3.55
CA PHE A 298 8.90 -5.47 3.46
C PHE A 298 8.68 -4.40 4.55
N VAL A 299 9.02 -4.72 5.80
CA VAL A 299 8.93 -3.79 6.93
C VAL A 299 9.81 -2.56 6.72
N ASP A 300 11.00 -2.71 6.15
CA ASP A 300 11.89 -1.58 5.83
C ASP A 300 11.26 -0.62 4.81
N VAL A 301 10.57 -1.14 3.80
CA VAL A 301 9.83 -0.30 2.83
C VAL A 301 8.69 0.46 3.51
N ILE A 302 7.93 -0.21 4.38
CA ILE A 302 6.80 0.42 5.08
C ILE A 302 7.29 1.44 6.11
N SER A 303 8.45 1.21 6.74
CA SER A 303 8.95 2.05 7.82
C SER A 303 9.18 3.51 7.38
N TYR A 304 9.51 3.74 6.11
CA TYR A 304 9.61 5.08 5.55
C TYR A 304 8.27 5.83 5.69
N PHE A 305 7.16 5.15 5.40
CA PHE A 305 5.82 5.75 5.43
C PHE A 305 5.22 5.79 6.84
N SER A 306 5.61 4.89 7.73
CA SER A 306 5.08 4.83 9.10
C SER A 306 5.87 5.68 10.12
N THR A 307 6.98 6.28 9.71
CA THR A 307 7.81 7.15 10.58
C THR A 307 7.76 8.62 10.19
N GLN A 308 7.06 8.94 9.11
CA GLN A 308 6.97 10.31 8.58
C GLN A 308 5.53 10.75 8.45
N GLN A 309 5.33 12.07 8.29
CA GLN A 309 4.04 12.69 8.14
C GLN A 309 3.99 13.48 6.84
N TRP A 310 2.84 13.41 6.16
CA TRP A 310 2.51 14.20 4.97
C TRP A 310 1.28 15.05 5.24
N LYS A 311 1.19 16.16 4.54
CA LYS A 311 0.00 16.99 4.46
C LYS A 311 -0.56 16.88 3.05
N PHE A 312 -1.84 16.59 2.92
CA PHE A 312 -2.54 16.46 1.64
C PHE A 312 -3.59 17.55 1.46
N THR A 313 -3.98 17.83 0.20
CA THR A 313 -5.25 18.48 -0.13
C THR A 313 -6.16 17.44 -0.80
N ASN A 314 -7.49 17.55 -0.63
CA ASN A 314 -8.48 16.67 -1.27
C ASN A 314 -9.72 17.44 -1.74
N ASP A 315 -9.53 18.68 -2.18
CA ASP A 315 -10.62 19.58 -2.59
C ASP A 315 -11.37 19.02 -3.81
N ASN A 316 -10.65 18.37 -4.75
CA ASN A 316 -11.25 17.74 -5.92
C ASN A 316 -12.13 16.53 -5.53
N VAL A 317 -11.70 15.72 -4.55
CA VAL A 317 -12.51 14.60 -4.01
C VAL A 317 -13.80 15.13 -3.39
N GLN A 318 -13.71 16.19 -2.58
CA GLN A 318 -14.89 16.81 -1.96
C GLN A 318 -15.82 17.47 -2.98
N THR A 319 -15.25 18.09 -4.02
CA THR A 319 -16.02 18.68 -5.13
C THR A 319 -16.74 17.60 -5.93
N LEU A 320 -16.05 16.49 -6.23
CA LEU A 320 -16.67 15.33 -6.89
C LEU A 320 -17.86 14.79 -6.07
N TRP A 321 -17.68 14.61 -4.76
CA TRP A 321 -18.76 14.18 -3.87
C TRP A 321 -20.00 15.10 -3.93
N LYS A 322 -19.77 16.42 -3.91
CA LYS A 322 -20.86 17.41 -3.97
C LYS A 322 -21.59 17.47 -5.30
N ARG A 323 -20.95 17.02 -6.41
CA ARG A 323 -21.58 16.97 -7.75
C ARG A 323 -22.50 15.77 -7.93
N MET A 324 -22.33 14.72 -7.13
CA MET A 324 -23.17 13.51 -7.21
C MET A 324 -24.57 13.77 -6.67
N SER A 325 -25.57 13.10 -7.26
CA SER A 325 -26.92 13.07 -6.70
C SER A 325 -26.96 12.35 -5.34
N PRO A 326 -27.94 12.64 -4.47
CA PRO A 326 -28.09 11.92 -3.20
C PRO A 326 -28.24 10.40 -3.37
N GLU A 327 -28.84 9.95 -4.47
CA GLU A 327 -29.00 8.55 -4.82
C GLU A 327 -27.64 7.92 -5.17
N ASP A 328 -26.83 8.60 -6.00
CA ASP A 328 -25.50 8.15 -6.38
C ASP A 328 -24.53 8.16 -5.18
N GLN A 329 -24.64 9.16 -4.30
CA GLN A 329 -23.86 9.20 -3.06
C GLN A 329 -24.15 8.00 -2.14
N LYS A 330 -25.37 7.48 -2.16
CA LYS A 330 -25.75 6.27 -1.44
C LYS A 330 -25.18 5.01 -2.09
N LEU A 331 -25.21 4.96 -3.43
CA LEU A 331 -24.79 3.79 -4.20
C LEU A 331 -23.26 3.68 -4.28
N PHE A 332 -22.58 4.80 -4.48
CA PHE A 332 -21.12 4.88 -4.60
C PHE A 332 -20.55 5.70 -3.43
N ASP A 333 -20.83 5.25 -2.20
CA ASP A 333 -20.34 5.95 -1.01
C ASP A 333 -18.83 5.84 -0.87
N PHE A 334 -18.15 6.98 -0.98
CA PHE A 334 -16.72 7.14 -0.69
C PHE A 334 -16.44 8.24 0.34
N ASN A 335 -17.46 8.66 1.11
CA ASN A 335 -17.29 9.66 2.14
C ASN A 335 -16.61 9.06 3.39
N ILE A 336 -15.30 9.22 3.46
CA ILE A 336 -14.48 8.65 4.55
C ILE A 336 -14.79 9.25 5.93
N ALA A 337 -15.43 10.43 5.99
CA ALA A 337 -15.87 11.03 7.26
C ALA A 337 -16.83 10.15 8.05
N ASN A 338 -17.61 9.31 7.35
CA ASN A 338 -18.63 8.44 7.94
C ASN A 338 -18.12 7.06 8.37
N ILE A 339 -16.81 6.81 8.27
CA ILE A 339 -16.21 5.52 8.63
C ILE A 339 -16.02 5.40 10.13
N ASP A 340 -16.54 4.33 10.71
CA ASP A 340 -16.16 3.85 12.04
C ASP A 340 -14.96 2.90 11.91
N TRP A 341 -13.77 3.39 12.20
CA TRP A 341 -12.54 2.62 12.13
C TRP A 341 -12.56 1.36 12.99
N GLN A 342 -13.22 1.42 14.18
CA GLN A 342 -13.31 0.26 15.05
C GLN A 342 -14.09 -0.89 14.40
N SER A 343 -15.18 -0.57 13.72
CA SER A 343 -15.96 -1.55 12.94
C SER A 343 -15.15 -2.12 11.80
N VAL A 344 -14.50 -1.26 10.99
CA VAL A 344 -13.68 -1.69 9.85
C VAL A 344 -12.59 -2.67 10.27
N PHE A 345 -11.85 -2.41 11.35
CA PHE A 345 -10.81 -3.32 11.81
C PHE A 345 -11.34 -4.63 12.39
N ARG A 346 -12.49 -4.58 13.07
CA ARG A 346 -13.18 -5.79 13.53
C ARG A 346 -13.56 -6.68 12.35
N ASP A 347 -14.21 -6.08 11.35
CA ASP A 347 -14.68 -6.79 10.17
C ASP A 347 -13.50 -7.29 9.32
N SER A 348 -12.41 -6.51 9.23
CA SER A 348 -11.13 -6.94 8.60
C SER A 348 -10.55 -8.19 9.24
N MET A 349 -10.59 -8.31 10.57
CA MET A 349 -10.09 -9.48 11.27
C MET A 349 -10.98 -10.71 11.01
N GLN A 350 -12.29 -10.51 10.96
CA GLN A 350 -13.24 -11.57 10.57
C GLN A 350 -13.03 -11.99 9.11
N GLY A 351 -12.86 -11.04 8.21
CA GLY A 351 -12.57 -11.29 6.80
C GLY A 351 -11.26 -12.05 6.59
N LEU A 352 -10.22 -11.69 7.32
CA LEU A 352 -8.95 -12.42 7.31
C LEU A 352 -9.14 -13.89 7.73
N ARG A 353 -9.97 -14.13 8.73
CA ARG A 353 -10.31 -15.48 9.16
C ARG A 353 -11.04 -16.27 8.09
N ILE A 354 -12.08 -15.67 7.49
CA ILE A 354 -12.97 -16.34 6.53
C ILE A 354 -12.28 -16.50 5.17
N TYR A 355 -11.74 -15.42 4.62
CA TYR A 355 -11.30 -15.39 3.21
C TYR A 355 -9.84 -15.84 3.05
N VAL A 356 -8.99 -15.57 4.03
CA VAL A 356 -7.56 -15.89 3.94
C VAL A 356 -7.22 -17.18 4.68
N ALA A 357 -7.67 -17.33 5.93
CA ALA A 357 -7.45 -18.54 6.70
C ALA A 357 -8.42 -19.68 6.32
N GLN A 358 -9.49 -19.39 5.58
CA GLN A 358 -10.53 -20.33 5.16
C GLN A 358 -11.16 -21.08 6.35
N GLU A 359 -11.44 -20.34 7.40
CA GLU A 359 -12.06 -20.87 8.63
C GLU A 359 -13.51 -20.42 8.73
N THR A 360 -14.35 -21.32 9.21
CA THR A 360 -15.78 -21.08 9.44
C THR A 360 -16.04 -20.36 10.77
N THR A 361 -17.21 -19.75 10.92
CA THR A 361 -17.59 -19.00 12.14
C THR A 361 -17.82 -19.87 13.37
N ASP A 362 -18.17 -21.16 13.18
CA ASP A 362 -18.38 -22.14 14.23
C ASP A 362 -17.10 -22.45 15.05
N THR A 363 -15.91 -22.24 14.46
CA THR A 363 -14.63 -22.44 15.13
C THR A 363 -14.16 -21.26 16.00
N ILE A 364 -14.94 -20.18 16.13
CA ILE A 364 -14.54 -18.95 16.85
C ILE A 364 -14.26 -19.25 18.34
N GLU A 365 -15.11 -20.01 19.01
CA GLU A 365 -14.92 -20.28 20.45
C GLU A 365 -13.67 -21.13 20.71
N ASP A 366 -13.36 -22.09 19.85
CA ASP A 366 -12.14 -22.89 19.98
C ASP A 366 -10.89 -22.06 19.62
N ALA A 367 -10.99 -21.14 18.65
CA ALA A 367 -9.94 -20.18 18.36
C ALA A 367 -9.64 -19.28 19.56
N LYS A 368 -10.68 -18.77 20.26
CA LYS A 368 -10.51 -18.00 21.50
C LYS A 368 -9.80 -18.80 22.60
N LYS A 369 -10.19 -20.07 22.81
CA LYS A 369 -9.52 -20.96 23.77
C LYS A 369 -8.05 -21.17 23.40
N ARG A 370 -7.76 -21.47 22.13
CA ARG A 370 -6.40 -21.61 21.62
C ARG A 370 -5.59 -20.33 21.80
N TYR A 371 -6.15 -19.20 21.44
CA TYR A 371 -5.50 -17.89 21.57
C TYR A 371 -5.14 -17.56 23.02
N ARG A 372 -6.05 -17.86 24.00
CA ARG A 372 -5.77 -17.73 25.45
C ARG A 372 -4.62 -18.61 25.88
N ARG A 373 -4.56 -19.87 25.40
CA ARG A 373 -3.43 -20.78 25.70
C ARG A 373 -2.11 -20.24 25.15
N LEU A 374 -2.11 -19.75 23.91
CA LEU A 374 -0.94 -19.13 23.29
C LEU A 374 -0.50 -17.86 24.04
N LYS A 375 -1.46 -17.07 24.54
CA LYS A 375 -1.18 -15.90 25.39
C LYS A 375 -0.47 -16.31 26.67
N ILE A 376 -0.99 -17.29 27.36
CA ILE A 376 -0.37 -17.84 28.62
C ILE A 376 1.05 -18.33 28.30
N ALA A 377 1.21 -19.17 27.28
CA ALA A 377 2.51 -19.70 26.89
C ALA A 377 3.52 -18.59 26.56
N HIS A 378 3.07 -17.55 25.85
CA HIS A 378 3.91 -16.39 25.52
C HIS A 378 4.39 -15.65 26.77
N TYR A 379 3.49 -15.30 27.68
CA TYR A 379 3.86 -14.56 28.90
C TYR A 379 4.72 -15.43 29.84
N THR A 380 4.41 -16.71 29.96
CA THR A 380 5.26 -17.65 30.73
C THR A 380 6.68 -17.64 30.17
N LEU A 381 6.85 -17.77 28.85
CA LEU A 381 8.17 -17.72 28.21
C LEU A 381 8.90 -16.39 28.47
N VAL A 382 8.19 -15.27 28.30
CA VAL A 382 8.77 -13.93 28.52
C VAL A 382 9.21 -13.75 29.98
N TYR A 383 8.38 -14.13 30.95
CA TYR A 383 8.74 -14.00 32.36
C TYR A 383 9.85 -14.94 32.76
N THR A 384 9.87 -16.16 32.22
CA THR A 384 10.98 -17.12 32.48
C THR A 384 12.31 -16.55 31.94
N ILE A 385 12.33 -16.00 30.71
CA ILE A 385 13.54 -15.38 30.14
C ILE A 385 13.98 -14.17 31.00
N ARG A 386 13.04 -13.30 31.39
CA ARG A 386 13.35 -12.17 32.26
C ARG A 386 13.92 -12.59 33.61
N PHE A 387 13.34 -13.61 34.22
CA PHE A 387 13.83 -14.13 35.46
C PHE A 387 15.25 -14.70 35.36
N ILE A 388 15.52 -15.48 34.31
CA ILE A 388 16.88 -16.01 34.04
C ILE A 388 17.87 -14.87 33.85
N LEU A 389 17.55 -13.84 33.05
CA LEU A 389 18.42 -12.70 32.81
C LEU A 389 18.69 -11.90 34.10
N LEU A 390 17.69 -11.69 34.94
CA LEU A 390 17.86 -11.02 36.23
C LEU A 390 18.73 -11.85 37.17
N ALA A 391 18.47 -13.15 37.26
CA ALA A 391 19.24 -14.07 38.09
C ALA A 391 20.72 -14.14 37.67
N THR A 392 20.99 -14.19 36.35
CA THR A 392 22.37 -14.18 35.83
C THR A 392 23.06 -12.84 36.08
N LEU A 393 22.38 -11.69 35.87
CA LEU A 393 22.92 -10.37 36.20
C LEU A 393 23.24 -10.26 37.70
N THR A 394 22.33 -10.65 38.55
CA THR A 394 22.56 -10.66 39.99
C THR A 394 23.74 -11.55 40.40
N TRP A 395 23.84 -12.74 39.81
CA TRP A 395 24.95 -13.67 40.06
C TRP A 395 26.29 -13.03 39.61
N ILE A 396 26.34 -12.41 38.40
CA ILE A 396 27.54 -11.73 37.91
C ILE A 396 27.93 -10.57 38.85
N THR A 397 26.97 -9.73 39.24
CA THR A 397 27.25 -8.59 40.16
C THR A 397 27.79 -9.07 41.52
N ILE A 398 27.21 -10.10 42.08
CA ILE A 398 27.72 -10.68 43.34
C ILE A 398 29.15 -11.19 43.18
N ASN A 399 29.45 -11.93 42.08
CA ASN A 399 30.80 -12.45 41.86
C ASN A 399 31.82 -11.36 41.44
N MET A 400 31.41 -10.17 41.02
CA MET A 400 32.30 -9.05 40.74
C MET A 400 32.61 -8.20 42.00
N VAL A 401 31.77 -8.29 43.02
CA VAL A 401 31.92 -7.53 44.27
C VAL A 401 32.59 -8.36 45.37
N MET A 402 32.54 -9.69 45.29
CA MET A 402 33.35 -10.60 46.12
C MET A 402 34.72 -10.85 45.48
#